data_0d3b1a513709c52c32f71e3ed2f37869
#
_entry.id   0d3b1a513709c52c32f71e3ed2f37869
#
_cell.length_a   1.000
_cell.length_b   1.000
_cell.length_c   1.000
_cell.angle_alpha   90.00
_cell.angle_beta   90.00
_cell.angle_gamma   90.00
#
_symmetry.space_group_name_H-M   'P 1'
#
loop_
_entity.id
_entity.type
_entity.pdbx_description
1 polymer ?
#
loop_
_entity_poly.entity_id
_entity_poly.type
_entity_poly.pdbx_seq_one_letter_code
_entity_poly.pdbx_strand_id
1 'polypeptide(L)' 'MVQLRQYKMVEGIGSHWNKRWEIQEKYKYFENGEWVYSWYLVFWSSDKARCEEVFEKYKKLGGKRND' A
#
# COMPACT_ATOMS: atom_id res chain seq x y z
N MET A 1 -1.66 21.32 6.51
CA MET A 1 -2.12 20.62 5.31
C MET A 1 -2.31 19.13 5.60
N VAL A 2 -3.41 18.58 5.14
CA VAL A 2 -3.68 17.16 5.29
C VAL A 2 -3.18 16.43 4.05
N GLN A 3 -2.37 15.41 4.26
CA GLN A 3 -1.90 14.57 3.18
C GLN A 3 -2.58 13.22 3.29
N LEU A 4 -3.30 12.83 2.25
CA LEU A 4 -3.95 11.54 2.22
C LEU A 4 -3.08 10.55 1.50
N ARG A 5 -2.81 9.43 2.14
CA ARG A 5 -2.11 8.32 1.53
C ARG A 5 -3.12 7.30 1.07
N GLN A 6 -2.90 6.75 -0.08
CA GLN A 6 -3.80 5.75 -0.63
C GLN A 6 -3.12 4.39 -0.59
N TYR A 7 -3.89 3.40 -0.16
CA TYR A 7 -3.39 2.03 -0.02
C TYR A 7 -4.31 1.09 -0.77
N LYS A 8 -3.76 0.01 -1.26
CA LYS A 8 -4.56 -1.06 -1.83
C LYS A 8 -3.99 -2.41 -1.41
N MET A 9 -4.86 -3.41 -1.36
CA MET A 9 -4.46 -4.77 -1.08
C MET A 9 -4.64 -5.58 -2.35
N VAL A 10 -3.59 -6.29 -2.75
CA VAL A 10 -3.61 -7.08 -3.96
C VAL A 10 -3.10 -8.48 -3.68
N GLU A 11 -3.49 -9.43 -4.53
CA GLU A 11 -2.99 -10.78 -4.46
C GLU A 11 -1.74 -10.88 -5.32
N GLY A 12 -0.70 -11.48 -4.77
CA GLY A 12 0.54 -11.68 -5.49
C GLY A 12 1.02 -13.12 -5.38
N ILE A 13 2.13 -13.42 -6.01
CA ILE A 13 2.74 -14.74 -5.97
C ILE A 13 4.07 -14.61 -5.26
N GLY A 14 4.22 -15.36 -4.18
CA GLY A 14 5.46 -15.42 -3.42
C GLY A 14 6.37 -16.53 -3.92
N SER A 15 7.34 -16.90 -3.07
CA SER A 15 8.25 -17.99 -3.36
C SER A 15 7.48 -19.29 -3.56
N HIS A 16 8.02 -20.16 -4.39
CA HIS A 16 7.44 -21.49 -4.64
C HIS A 16 6.00 -21.46 -5.14
N TRP A 17 5.63 -20.35 -5.84
CA TRP A 17 4.31 -20.20 -6.44
C TRP A 17 3.17 -20.15 -5.43
N ASN A 18 3.49 -19.92 -4.16
CA ASN A 18 2.46 -19.75 -3.13
C ASN A 18 1.85 -18.36 -3.25
N LYS A 19 0.55 -18.28 -3.03
CA LYS A 19 -0.13 -17.00 -3.01
C LYS A 19 0.30 -16.19 -1.80
N ARG A 20 0.38 -14.89 -1.99
CA ARG A 20 0.60 -13.98 -0.88
C ARG A 20 -0.26 -12.75 -1.11
N TRP A 21 -0.48 -12.00 -0.04
CA TRP A 21 -1.27 -10.79 -0.07
C TRP A 21 -0.35 -9.62 0.19
N GLU A 22 -0.50 -8.58 -0.62
CA GLU A 22 0.39 -7.43 -0.55
C GLU A 22 -0.40 -6.16 -0.30
N ILE A 23 0.17 -5.26 0.49
CA ILE A 23 -0.36 -3.92 0.68
C ILE A 23 0.58 -2.98 -0.01
N GLN A 24 0.04 -2.14 -0.88
CA GLN A 24 0.83 -1.16 -1.63
C GLN A 24 0.34 0.24 -1.31
N GLU A 25 1.29 1.16 -1.25
CA GLU A 25 1.00 2.57 -1.00
C GLU A 25 1.25 3.37 -2.26
N LYS A 26 0.32 4.24 -2.59
CA LYS A 26 0.44 5.13 -3.73
C LYS A 26 1.23 6.36 -3.33
N TYR A 27 2.19 6.76 -4.15
CA TYR A 27 2.90 8.00 -3.95
C TYR A 27 3.02 8.74 -5.27
N LYS A 28 3.24 10.02 -5.19
CA LYS A 28 3.44 10.81 -6.40
C LYS A 28 4.73 11.59 -6.28
N TYR A 29 5.35 11.83 -7.42
CA TYR A 29 6.57 12.61 -7.48
C TYR A 29 6.58 13.41 -8.78
N PHE A 30 7.40 14.45 -8.80
CA PHE A 30 7.48 15.34 -9.95
C PHE A 30 8.69 14.92 -10.79
N GLU A 31 8.46 14.66 -12.06
CA GLU A 31 9.51 14.21 -12.95
C GLU A 31 9.27 14.77 -14.34
N ASN A 32 10.31 15.37 -14.92
CA ASN A 32 10.24 15.93 -16.27
C ASN A 32 9.08 16.89 -16.49
N GLY A 33 8.78 17.69 -15.48
CA GLY A 33 7.71 18.67 -15.59
C GLY A 33 6.32 18.12 -15.36
N GLU A 34 6.21 16.88 -14.93
CA GLU A 34 4.92 16.24 -14.74
C GLU A 34 4.84 15.53 -13.41
N TRP A 35 3.62 15.40 -12.87
CA TRP A 35 3.37 14.60 -11.70
C TRP A 35 3.15 13.17 -12.13
N VAL A 36 3.91 12.24 -11.50
CA VAL A 36 3.85 10.84 -11.81
C VAL A 36 3.40 10.08 -10.55
N TYR A 37 2.57 9.06 -10.74
CA TYR A 37 2.09 8.23 -9.63
C TYR A 37 2.70 6.85 -9.73
N SER A 38 2.99 6.26 -8.58
CA SER A 38 3.52 4.91 -8.53
C SER A 38 3.05 4.21 -7.25
N TRP A 39 3.11 2.90 -7.25
CA TRP A 39 2.76 2.09 -6.10
C TRP A 39 3.99 1.34 -5.63
N TYR A 40 4.17 1.22 -4.32
CA TYR A 40 5.26 0.42 -3.81
C TYR A 40 4.79 -0.44 -2.64
N LEU A 41 5.44 -1.57 -2.46
CA LEU A 41 5.08 -2.55 -1.44
C LEU A 41 5.47 -2.05 -0.06
N VAL A 42 4.51 -2.07 0.89
CA VAL A 42 4.78 -1.69 2.27
C VAL A 42 4.61 -2.85 3.24
N PHE A 43 3.88 -3.90 2.83
CA PHE A 43 3.68 -5.05 3.68
C PHE A 43 3.18 -6.21 2.84
N TRP A 44 3.54 -7.44 3.23
CA TRP A 44 2.96 -8.63 2.61
C TRP A 44 2.86 -9.75 3.64
N SER A 45 1.98 -10.69 3.39
CA SER A 45 1.80 -11.86 4.23
C SER A 45 1.20 -12.99 3.41
N SER A 46 1.54 -14.21 3.77
CA SER A 46 0.89 -15.37 3.17
C SER A 46 -0.46 -15.64 3.84
N ASP A 47 -0.73 -14.98 4.94
CA ASP A 47 -1.99 -15.10 5.67
C ASP A 47 -2.88 -13.92 5.32
N LYS A 48 -3.97 -14.20 4.60
CA LYS A 48 -4.89 -13.15 4.16
C LYS A 48 -5.46 -12.36 5.32
N ALA A 49 -5.88 -13.05 6.37
CA ALA A 49 -6.48 -12.38 7.53
C ALA A 49 -5.50 -11.40 8.18
N ARG A 50 -4.24 -11.80 8.26
CA ARG A 50 -3.20 -10.93 8.81
C ARG A 50 -3.01 -9.69 7.94
N CYS A 51 -2.98 -9.89 6.63
CA CYS A 51 -2.81 -8.79 5.70
C CYS A 51 -4.00 -7.82 5.77
N GLU A 52 -5.22 -8.35 5.86
CA GLU A 52 -6.42 -7.52 6.00
C GLU A 52 -6.36 -6.69 7.28
N GLU A 53 -5.92 -7.27 8.36
CA GLU A 53 -5.79 -6.57 9.64
C GLU A 53 -4.83 -5.40 9.52
N VAL A 54 -3.67 -5.63 8.92
CA VAL A 54 -2.67 -4.59 8.73
C VAL A 54 -3.17 -3.54 7.75
N PHE A 55 -3.88 -3.97 6.71
CA PHE A 55 -4.45 -3.06 5.72
C PHE A 55 -5.39 -2.04 6.37
N GLU A 56 -6.24 -2.51 7.28
CA GLU A 56 -7.15 -1.62 8.00
C GLU A 56 -6.39 -0.59 8.83
N LYS A 57 -5.29 -1.00 9.44
CA LYS A 57 -4.46 -0.08 10.20
C LYS A 57 -3.84 0.99 9.30
N TYR A 58 -3.35 0.61 8.15
CA TYR A 58 -2.78 1.58 7.20
C TYR A 58 -3.82 2.56 6.73
N LYS A 59 -5.02 2.10 6.42
CA LYS A 59 -6.09 2.99 5.96
C LYS A 59 -6.44 4.02 7.00
N LYS A 60 -6.51 3.62 8.26
CA LYS A 60 -6.80 4.54 9.35
C LYS A 60 -5.72 5.59 9.51
N LEU A 61 -4.47 5.19 9.46
CA LEU A 61 -3.36 6.11 9.60
C LEU A 61 -3.28 7.07 8.42
N GLY A 62 -3.45 6.54 7.21
CA GLY A 62 -3.39 7.37 6.02
C GLY A 62 -4.49 8.39 5.96
N GLY A 63 -5.70 8.03 6.39
CA GLY A 63 -6.84 8.90 6.33
C GLY A 63 -6.87 9.99 7.39
N LYS A 64 -6.03 9.90 8.40
CA LYS A 64 -6.04 10.85 9.51
C LYS A 64 -4.75 11.61 9.68
N ARG A 65 -3.88 11.53 8.72
CA ARG A 65 -2.59 12.16 8.86
C ARG A 65 -2.69 13.66 8.69
N ASN A 66 -2.18 14.38 9.68
CA ASN A 66 -2.08 15.82 9.65
C ASN A 66 -0.61 16.18 9.79
N ASP A 67 -0.11 16.87 8.84
CA ASP A 67 1.30 17.29 8.85
C ASP A 67 1.43 18.79 8.86
#